data_c1b3f8c4f1deabd892f93f8ebfaec688
#
_entry.id   c1b3f8c4f1deabd892f93f8ebfaec688
#
_cell.length_a   1.000
_cell.length_b   1.000
_cell.length_c   1.000
_cell.angle_alpha   90.00
_cell.angle_beta   90.00
_cell.angle_gamma   90.00
#
_symmetry.space_group_name_H-M   'P 1'
#
loop_
_entity.id
_entity.type
_entity.pdbx_description
1 polymer ?
#
loop_
_entity_poly.entity_id
_entity_poly.type
_entity_poly.pdbx_seq_one_letter_code
_entity_poly.pdbx_strand_id
1 'polypeptide(L)'
;MIASYISEVVLALEPWAARLHTPLITPGAASNEITRPIHDDYDKNKYTFHGYLTSSEQAQAVCDAAKDLLVDGMKMKTAVIVSEDAAWTKPLDTGYEECLPKVGLKVLDHIRFSPDTTDFTPIFNNLEAKKPDVIITGISHVGVQPTVQWKNQQVPIPIFGISAQALSPTFWSDTNGAAEGIPSLAFATAGTAVTPKTKPFAAAFKARFGTDPAYTGYTAYDEVYIIADAIKRAGSTDADKMVTELEKTDYVGTIGRVEFYGRGDQFTHGLKFGPDNISGMIFQWQDGKQVTVWPAKIADGKLKYPSFARPTN
;
A
#
# COMPACT_ATOMS: atom_id res chain seq x y z
N MET A 1 7.46 11.86 -16.70
CA MET A 1 6.28 12.40 -15.99
C MET A 1 6.06 11.59 -14.72
N ILE A 2 5.78 12.23 -13.59
CA ILE A 2 5.32 11.54 -12.36
C ILE A 2 3.84 11.89 -12.22
N ALA A 3 2.95 10.91 -12.17
CA ALA A 3 1.53 11.20 -12.12
C ALA A 3 0.73 10.07 -11.45
N SER A 4 -0.25 10.50 -10.67
CA SER A 4 -1.34 9.75 -10.06
C SER A 4 -0.93 8.66 -9.08
N TYR A 5 -1.78 8.49 -8.09
CA TYR A 5 -1.80 7.36 -7.15
C TYR A 5 -3.11 6.55 -7.29
N ILE A 6 -3.99 6.95 -8.19
CA ILE A 6 -5.26 6.29 -8.47
C ILE A 6 -5.07 5.39 -9.69
N SER A 7 -5.31 4.09 -9.53
CA SER A 7 -5.05 3.10 -10.58
C SER A 7 -5.84 3.36 -11.84
N GLU A 8 -7.12 3.73 -11.74
CA GLU A 8 -8.00 4.05 -12.87
C GLU A 8 -7.45 5.23 -13.70
N VAL A 9 -6.86 6.23 -13.03
CA VAL A 9 -6.25 7.39 -13.70
C VAL A 9 -4.98 6.98 -14.43
N VAL A 10 -4.13 6.15 -13.81
CA VAL A 10 -2.90 5.65 -14.45
C VAL A 10 -3.24 4.82 -15.68
N LEU A 11 -4.17 3.88 -15.56
CA LEU A 11 -4.66 3.06 -16.70
C LEU A 11 -5.18 3.92 -17.85
N ALA A 12 -5.81 5.07 -17.55
CA ALA A 12 -6.24 6.02 -18.58
C ALA A 12 -5.08 6.84 -19.18
N LEU A 13 -3.98 7.03 -18.45
CA LEU A 13 -2.80 7.76 -18.91
C LEU A 13 -1.83 6.91 -19.74
N GLU A 14 -1.74 5.61 -19.51
CA GLU A 14 -0.81 4.70 -20.18
C GLU A 14 -0.87 4.76 -21.72
N PRO A 15 -2.06 4.72 -22.38
CA PRO A 15 -2.14 4.86 -23.83
C PRO A 15 -1.58 6.19 -24.36
N TRP A 16 -1.65 7.25 -23.52
CA TRP A 16 -1.08 8.55 -23.87
C TRP A 16 0.44 8.56 -23.68
N ALA A 17 0.96 7.93 -22.61
CA ALA A 17 2.38 7.77 -22.38
C ALA A 17 3.02 7.01 -23.58
N ALA A 18 2.39 5.93 -24.01
CA ALA A 18 2.80 5.15 -25.17
C ALA A 18 2.75 5.96 -26.46
N ARG A 19 1.62 6.62 -26.75
CA ARG A 19 1.42 7.41 -27.99
C ARG A 19 2.35 8.61 -28.10
N LEU A 20 2.63 9.26 -26.96
CA LEU A 20 3.46 10.47 -26.91
C LEU A 20 4.93 10.15 -26.65
N HIS A 21 5.28 8.86 -26.52
CA HIS A 21 6.62 8.42 -26.13
C HIS A 21 7.14 9.20 -24.91
N THR A 22 6.34 9.24 -23.85
CA THR A 22 6.66 10.01 -22.64
C THR A 22 6.77 9.08 -21.44
N PRO A 23 7.97 8.87 -20.89
CA PRO A 23 8.11 8.04 -19.70
C PRO A 23 7.22 8.54 -18.56
N LEU A 24 6.38 7.65 -18.03
CA LEU A 24 5.45 7.84 -16.92
C LEU A 24 5.88 6.96 -15.76
N ILE A 25 6.03 7.53 -14.56
CA ILE A 25 6.18 6.77 -13.31
C ILE A 25 5.00 7.10 -12.40
N THR A 26 4.40 6.10 -11.76
CA THR A 26 3.28 6.30 -10.86
C THR A 26 3.69 6.10 -9.40
N PRO A 27 3.52 7.11 -8.52
CA PRO A 27 4.04 7.07 -7.15
C PRO A 27 3.14 6.36 -6.13
N GLY A 28 2.00 5.79 -6.54
CA GLY A 28 1.09 5.24 -5.55
C GLY A 28 -0.04 4.37 -6.05
N ALA A 29 -0.26 4.29 -7.37
CA ALA A 29 -1.22 3.36 -7.94
C ALA A 29 -0.74 1.92 -7.73
N ALA A 30 -1.65 0.98 -7.50
CA ALA A 30 -1.28 -0.37 -7.07
C ALA A 30 -1.78 -1.49 -8.01
N SER A 31 -2.71 -1.22 -8.94
CA SER A 31 -3.29 -2.26 -9.77
C SER A 31 -2.25 -3.02 -10.60
N ASN A 32 -2.31 -4.34 -10.59
CA ASN A 32 -1.50 -5.19 -11.46
C ASN A 32 -1.72 -4.91 -12.95
N GLU A 33 -2.90 -4.37 -13.31
CA GLU A 33 -3.25 -4.04 -14.70
C GLU A 33 -2.34 -2.98 -15.30
N ILE A 34 -1.63 -2.18 -14.47
CA ILE A 34 -0.66 -1.17 -14.94
C ILE A 34 0.56 -1.84 -15.60
N THR A 35 0.99 -3.00 -15.14
CA THR A 35 2.15 -3.69 -15.70
C THR A 35 1.79 -4.63 -16.85
N ARG A 36 0.53 -5.07 -16.94
CA ARG A 36 0.07 -6.02 -17.95
C ARG A 36 0.27 -5.56 -19.40
N PRO A 37 -0.11 -4.33 -19.81
CA PRO A 37 0.12 -3.88 -21.19
C PRO A 37 1.60 -3.89 -21.58
N ILE A 38 2.50 -3.62 -20.61
CA ILE A 38 3.94 -3.60 -20.85
C ILE A 38 4.45 -5.02 -21.06
N HIS A 39 3.97 -5.97 -20.25
CA HIS A 39 4.30 -7.39 -20.39
C HIS A 39 3.81 -7.95 -21.73
N ASP A 40 2.56 -7.64 -22.12
CA ASP A 40 1.89 -8.21 -23.29
C ASP A 40 2.42 -7.63 -24.61
N ASP A 41 2.74 -6.33 -24.66
CA ASP A 41 3.31 -5.64 -25.84
C ASP A 41 4.30 -4.57 -25.38
N TYR A 42 5.51 -5.04 -25.08
CA TYR A 42 6.58 -4.20 -24.54
C TYR A 42 6.94 -3.04 -25.48
N ASP A 43 7.13 -3.29 -26.76
CA ASP A 43 7.66 -2.28 -27.68
C ASP A 43 6.70 -1.09 -27.81
N LYS A 44 5.41 -1.32 -27.68
CA LYS A 44 4.37 -0.30 -27.66
C LYS A 44 4.24 0.42 -26.32
N ASN A 45 4.30 -0.32 -25.20
CA ASN A 45 3.88 0.19 -23.88
C ASN A 45 5.04 0.46 -22.90
N LYS A 46 6.29 0.28 -23.28
CA LYS A 46 7.49 0.38 -22.45
C LYS A 46 7.69 1.72 -21.70
N TYR A 47 6.87 2.71 -21.95
CA TYR A 47 7.02 4.05 -21.39
C TYR A 47 6.41 4.20 -20.00
N THR A 48 5.67 3.21 -19.49
CA THR A 48 5.13 3.24 -18.13
C THR A 48 6.00 2.46 -17.17
N PHE A 49 6.27 3.04 -15.98
CA PHE A 49 6.94 2.42 -14.85
C PHE A 49 6.03 2.49 -13.64
N HIS A 50 5.85 1.35 -12.98
CA HIS A 50 4.99 1.23 -11.81
C HIS A 50 5.84 1.47 -10.56
N GLY A 51 5.92 2.71 -10.08
CA GLY A 51 6.75 3.15 -8.95
C GLY A 51 6.17 2.84 -7.57
N TYR A 52 5.23 1.89 -7.49
CA TYR A 52 4.65 1.37 -6.26
C TYR A 52 4.52 -0.16 -6.37
N LEU A 53 4.38 -0.88 -5.24
CA LEU A 53 4.18 -2.33 -5.31
C LEU A 53 2.81 -2.67 -5.89
N THR A 54 2.76 -3.72 -6.69
CA THR A 54 1.50 -4.26 -7.21
C THR A 54 0.59 -4.74 -6.10
N SER A 55 -0.70 -4.75 -6.33
CA SER A 55 -1.69 -5.19 -5.34
C SER A 55 -1.47 -6.63 -4.89
N SER A 56 -1.03 -7.52 -5.79
CA SER A 56 -0.70 -8.91 -5.41
C SER A 56 0.50 -8.98 -4.47
N GLU A 57 1.53 -8.15 -4.69
CA GLU A 57 2.69 -8.08 -3.79
C GLU A 57 2.33 -7.44 -2.45
N GLN A 58 1.43 -6.44 -2.46
CA GLN A 58 0.89 -5.87 -1.22
C GLN A 58 0.06 -6.90 -0.45
N ALA A 59 -0.74 -7.74 -1.12
CA ALA A 59 -1.46 -8.83 -0.47
C ALA A 59 -0.50 -9.81 0.20
N GLN A 60 0.60 -10.18 -0.48
CA GLN A 60 1.63 -11.05 0.09
C GLN A 60 2.26 -10.42 1.34
N ALA A 61 2.63 -9.14 1.30
CA ALA A 61 3.19 -8.44 2.46
C ALA A 61 2.22 -8.41 3.66
N VAL A 62 0.92 -8.18 3.40
CA VAL A 62 -0.12 -8.24 4.45
C VAL A 62 -0.26 -9.65 5.01
N CYS A 63 -0.23 -10.69 4.16
CA CYS A 63 -0.31 -12.08 4.61
C CYS A 63 0.90 -12.50 5.45
N ASP A 64 2.11 -12.09 5.06
CA ASP A 64 3.33 -12.35 5.85
C ASP A 64 3.23 -11.71 7.24
N ALA A 65 2.79 -10.46 7.31
CA ALA A 65 2.55 -9.77 8.58
C ALA A 65 1.41 -10.40 9.38
N ALA A 66 0.32 -10.82 8.72
CA ALA A 66 -0.81 -11.49 9.38
C ALA A 66 -0.39 -12.82 9.99
N LYS A 67 0.48 -13.58 9.33
CA LYS A 67 1.05 -14.80 9.89
C LYS A 67 1.73 -14.51 11.24
N ASP A 68 2.66 -13.57 11.26
CA ASP A 68 3.45 -13.28 12.45
C ASP A 68 2.61 -12.64 13.58
N LEU A 69 1.80 -11.63 13.23
CA LEU A 69 1.08 -10.81 14.21
C LEU A 69 -0.24 -11.43 14.65
N LEU A 70 -1.04 -11.92 13.70
CA LEU A 70 -2.40 -12.37 13.96
C LEU A 70 -2.44 -13.87 14.29
N VAL A 71 -1.85 -14.71 13.44
CA VAL A 71 -1.89 -16.18 13.62
C VAL A 71 -0.93 -16.60 14.74
N ASP A 72 0.36 -16.28 14.60
CA ASP A 72 1.38 -16.73 15.57
C ASP A 72 1.33 -15.88 16.85
N GLY A 73 1.03 -14.60 16.74
CA GLY A 73 0.96 -13.66 17.86
C GLY A 73 -0.34 -13.74 18.65
N MET A 74 -1.48 -13.52 17.98
CA MET A 74 -2.81 -13.41 18.63
C MET A 74 -3.66 -14.66 18.53
N LYS A 75 -3.20 -15.73 17.86
CA LYS A 75 -3.90 -17.01 17.69
C LYS A 75 -5.22 -16.92 16.93
N MET A 76 -5.37 -15.90 16.07
CA MET A 76 -6.53 -15.73 15.20
C MET A 76 -6.57 -16.84 14.14
N LYS A 77 -7.78 -17.27 13.72
CA LYS A 77 -8.00 -18.40 12.82
C LYS A 77 -8.92 -18.07 11.65
N THR A 78 -9.73 -17.03 11.76
CA THR A 78 -10.75 -16.70 10.79
C THR A 78 -10.71 -15.24 10.40
N ALA A 79 -10.98 -14.96 9.12
CA ALA A 79 -11.03 -13.61 8.57
C ALA A 79 -12.24 -13.43 7.66
N VAL A 80 -12.68 -12.19 7.52
CA VAL A 80 -13.53 -11.74 6.41
C VAL A 80 -12.78 -10.64 5.67
N ILE A 81 -12.70 -10.75 4.33
CA ILE A 81 -12.15 -9.71 3.47
C ILE A 81 -13.23 -8.65 3.25
N VAL A 82 -12.88 -7.38 3.44
CA VAL A 82 -13.76 -6.25 3.21
C VAL A 82 -13.00 -5.22 2.36
N SER A 83 -13.40 -5.07 1.10
CA SER A 83 -12.70 -4.21 0.15
C SER A 83 -13.66 -3.33 -0.65
N GLU A 84 -13.20 -2.17 -1.06
CA GLU A 84 -13.92 -1.33 -2.01
C GLU A 84 -13.88 -1.91 -3.43
N ASP A 85 -14.87 -1.62 -4.26
CA ASP A 85 -14.87 -2.04 -5.67
C ASP A 85 -14.07 -1.04 -6.53
N ALA A 86 -12.77 -1.24 -6.62
CA ALA A 86 -11.82 -0.44 -7.37
C ALA A 86 -10.86 -1.33 -8.18
N ALA A 87 -10.16 -0.75 -9.16
CA ALA A 87 -9.24 -1.51 -10.02
C ALA A 87 -8.07 -2.13 -9.25
N TRP A 88 -7.58 -1.45 -8.21
CA TRP A 88 -6.46 -1.94 -7.40
C TRP A 88 -6.85 -3.06 -6.44
N THR A 89 -8.11 -3.12 -5.98
CA THR A 89 -8.55 -4.13 -5.02
C THR A 89 -8.84 -5.49 -5.65
N LYS A 90 -9.17 -5.55 -6.95
CA LYS A 90 -9.42 -6.84 -7.61
C LYS A 90 -8.24 -7.81 -7.49
N PRO A 91 -7.00 -7.45 -7.90
CA PRO A 91 -5.84 -8.32 -7.70
C PRO A 91 -5.41 -8.43 -6.23
N LEU A 92 -5.68 -7.43 -5.38
CA LEU A 92 -5.46 -7.52 -3.94
C LEU A 92 -6.32 -8.63 -3.32
N ASP A 93 -7.61 -8.62 -3.61
CA ASP A 93 -8.58 -9.57 -3.09
C ASP A 93 -8.24 -11.01 -3.52
N THR A 94 -7.90 -11.21 -4.80
CA THR A 94 -7.40 -12.50 -5.28
C THR A 94 -6.16 -12.94 -4.50
N GLY A 95 -5.22 -12.03 -4.28
CA GLY A 95 -4.03 -12.29 -3.47
C GLY A 95 -4.38 -12.69 -2.03
N TYR A 96 -5.31 -11.99 -1.38
CA TYR A 96 -5.79 -12.31 -0.03
C TYR A 96 -6.48 -13.69 0.03
N GLU A 97 -7.36 -13.98 -0.92
CA GLU A 97 -8.04 -15.28 -1.00
C GLU A 97 -7.06 -16.43 -1.15
N GLU A 98 -5.95 -16.22 -1.86
CA GLU A 98 -4.90 -17.21 -2.04
C GLU A 98 -3.94 -17.35 -0.86
N CYS A 99 -3.52 -16.24 -0.24
CA CYS A 99 -2.46 -16.28 0.77
C CYS A 99 -2.97 -16.42 2.20
N LEU A 100 -4.11 -15.84 2.59
CA LEU A 100 -4.62 -15.92 3.96
C LEU A 100 -4.84 -17.36 4.43
N PRO A 101 -5.44 -18.28 3.64
CA PRO A 101 -5.54 -19.68 4.04
C PRO A 101 -4.18 -20.37 4.22
N LYS A 102 -3.20 -20.03 3.39
CA LYS A 102 -1.84 -20.60 3.45
C LYS A 102 -1.10 -20.22 4.74
N VAL A 103 -1.39 -19.02 5.28
CA VAL A 103 -0.79 -18.55 6.54
C VAL A 103 -1.60 -18.95 7.77
N GLY A 104 -2.76 -19.61 7.63
CA GLY A 104 -3.55 -20.15 8.72
C GLY A 104 -4.81 -19.35 9.09
N LEU A 105 -5.20 -18.35 8.28
CA LEU A 105 -6.44 -17.61 8.42
C LEU A 105 -7.49 -18.12 7.42
N LYS A 106 -8.52 -18.80 7.91
CA LYS A 106 -9.65 -19.24 7.08
C LYS A 106 -10.49 -18.02 6.69
N VAL A 107 -10.64 -17.76 5.40
CA VAL A 107 -11.56 -16.74 4.87
C VAL A 107 -12.99 -17.27 4.97
N LEU A 108 -13.84 -16.61 5.72
CA LEU A 108 -15.26 -16.95 5.92
C LEU A 108 -16.15 -16.32 4.85
N ASP A 109 -15.79 -15.13 4.40
CA ASP A 109 -16.53 -14.37 3.41
C ASP A 109 -15.66 -13.27 2.78
N HIS A 110 -16.11 -12.74 1.65
CA HIS A 110 -15.54 -11.61 0.97
C HIS A 110 -16.65 -10.61 0.63
N ILE A 111 -16.59 -9.44 1.24
CA ILE A 111 -17.58 -8.36 1.07
C ILE A 111 -16.94 -7.24 0.25
N ARG A 112 -17.48 -6.99 -0.93
CA ARG A 112 -17.11 -5.83 -1.74
C ARG A 112 -18.19 -4.76 -1.62
N PHE A 113 -17.79 -3.49 -1.56
CA PHE A 113 -18.69 -2.36 -1.43
C PHE A 113 -18.33 -1.24 -2.42
N SER A 114 -19.30 -0.40 -2.76
CA SER A 114 -19.06 0.75 -3.65
C SER A 114 -18.12 1.77 -2.99
N PRO A 115 -17.18 2.37 -3.75
CA PRO A 115 -16.39 3.51 -3.28
C PRO A 115 -17.22 4.72 -2.80
N ASP A 116 -18.49 4.79 -3.21
CA ASP A 116 -19.44 5.83 -2.78
C ASP A 116 -20.16 5.49 -1.47
N THR A 117 -19.85 4.35 -0.83
CA THR A 117 -20.49 3.92 0.42
C THR A 117 -20.16 4.89 1.56
N THR A 118 -21.20 5.42 2.20
CA THR A 118 -21.09 6.34 3.35
C THR A 118 -21.58 5.72 4.66
N ASP A 119 -22.43 4.69 4.59
CA ASP A 119 -22.94 3.96 5.77
C ASP A 119 -22.42 2.52 5.76
N PHE A 120 -21.57 2.20 6.73
CA PHE A 120 -20.94 0.89 6.93
C PHE A 120 -21.69 0.02 7.93
N THR A 121 -22.77 0.53 8.55
CA THR A 121 -23.57 -0.21 9.53
C THR A 121 -24.06 -1.58 9.03
N PRO A 122 -24.58 -1.71 7.79
CA PRO A 122 -25.02 -3.01 7.28
C PRO A 122 -23.86 -4.00 7.13
N ILE A 123 -22.65 -3.50 6.75
CA ILE A 123 -21.46 -4.32 6.62
C ILE A 123 -21.02 -4.82 8.00
N PHE A 124 -20.93 -3.94 9.00
CA PHE A 124 -20.54 -4.31 10.35
C PHE A 124 -21.53 -5.28 11.00
N ASN A 125 -22.83 -5.08 10.84
CA ASN A 125 -23.86 -6.01 11.33
C ASN A 125 -23.70 -7.42 10.72
N ASN A 126 -23.39 -7.50 9.41
CA ASN A 126 -23.10 -8.77 8.74
C ASN A 126 -21.84 -9.43 9.32
N LEU A 127 -20.77 -8.67 9.53
CA LEU A 127 -19.53 -9.15 10.13
C LEU A 127 -19.74 -9.66 11.57
N GLU A 128 -20.50 -8.94 12.39
CA GLU A 128 -20.82 -9.37 13.75
C GLU A 128 -21.63 -10.67 13.79
N ALA A 129 -22.53 -10.87 12.82
CA ALA A 129 -23.26 -12.13 12.68
C ALA A 129 -22.35 -13.34 12.31
N LYS A 130 -21.28 -13.09 11.52
CA LYS A 130 -20.31 -14.12 11.08
C LYS A 130 -19.22 -14.39 12.12
N LYS A 131 -18.96 -13.45 13.02
CA LYS A 131 -17.95 -13.53 14.10
C LYS A 131 -16.57 -13.96 13.62
N PRO A 132 -15.95 -13.31 12.62
CA PRO A 132 -14.57 -13.56 12.29
C PRO A 132 -13.65 -13.02 13.40
N ASP A 133 -12.44 -13.57 13.48
CA ASP A 133 -11.42 -13.04 14.41
C ASP A 133 -10.85 -11.70 13.94
N VAL A 134 -10.85 -11.42 12.62
CA VAL A 134 -10.31 -10.19 12.02
C VAL A 134 -11.01 -9.81 10.72
N ILE A 135 -11.10 -8.50 10.48
CA ILE A 135 -11.49 -7.91 9.18
C ILE A 135 -10.20 -7.60 8.41
N ILE A 136 -10.04 -8.17 7.21
CA ILE A 136 -8.91 -7.84 6.32
C ILE A 136 -9.39 -6.85 5.28
N THR A 137 -8.74 -5.68 5.22
CA THR A 137 -9.23 -4.55 4.43
C THR A 137 -8.42 -4.26 3.18
N GLY A 138 -9.11 -3.75 2.14
CA GLY A 138 -8.56 -3.07 0.97
C GLY A 138 -9.36 -1.78 0.72
N ILE A 139 -8.97 -0.65 1.36
CA ILE A 139 -9.77 0.57 1.41
C ILE A 139 -8.92 1.79 1.03
N SER A 140 -9.42 2.64 0.14
CA SER A 140 -8.74 3.87 -0.30
C SER A 140 -9.66 5.06 -0.54
N HIS A 141 -10.81 4.89 -1.20
CA HIS A 141 -11.61 6.02 -1.72
C HIS A 141 -12.72 6.49 -0.77
N VAL A 142 -13.15 5.69 0.18
CA VAL A 142 -14.29 5.96 1.07
C VAL A 142 -13.98 6.89 2.25
N GLY A 143 -12.81 7.53 2.26
CA GLY A 143 -12.41 8.45 3.30
C GLY A 143 -12.25 7.78 4.68
N VAL A 144 -12.63 8.52 5.72
CA VAL A 144 -12.44 8.10 7.13
C VAL A 144 -13.65 7.34 7.69
N GLN A 145 -14.77 7.27 6.96
CA GLN A 145 -16.05 6.75 7.45
C GLN A 145 -15.98 5.32 8.00
N PRO A 146 -15.32 4.35 7.35
CA PRO A 146 -15.22 3.00 7.89
C PRO A 146 -14.62 2.98 9.30
N THR A 147 -13.54 3.76 9.51
CA THR A 147 -12.85 3.84 10.81
C THR A 147 -13.71 4.52 11.88
N VAL A 148 -14.33 5.65 11.52
CA VAL A 148 -15.18 6.40 12.46
C VAL A 148 -16.38 5.56 12.90
N GLN A 149 -17.03 4.88 11.96
CA GLN A 149 -18.21 4.04 12.26
C GLN A 149 -17.82 2.77 13.03
N TRP A 150 -16.69 2.12 12.68
CA TRP A 150 -16.15 0.99 13.44
C TRP A 150 -15.98 1.34 14.94
N LYS A 151 -15.37 2.51 15.20
CA LYS A 151 -15.17 2.99 16.57
C LYS A 151 -16.49 3.35 17.26
N ASN A 152 -17.36 4.10 16.59
CA ASN A 152 -18.61 4.59 17.17
C ASN A 152 -19.58 3.46 17.50
N GLN A 153 -19.65 2.45 16.65
CA GLN A 153 -20.47 1.26 16.85
C GLN A 153 -19.81 0.22 17.76
N GLN A 154 -18.53 0.44 18.13
CA GLN A 154 -17.75 -0.49 18.94
C GLN A 154 -17.75 -1.91 18.38
N VAL A 155 -17.53 -2.02 17.05
CA VAL A 155 -17.51 -3.30 16.36
C VAL A 155 -16.46 -4.22 17.01
N PRO A 156 -16.87 -5.39 17.56
CA PRO A 156 -15.98 -6.20 18.42
C PRO A 156 -14.94 -7.02 17.62
N ILE A 157 -14.69 -6.64 16.37
CA ILE A 157 -13.79 -7.35 15.45
C ILE A 157 -12.65 -6.41 15.07
N PRO A 158 -11.38 -6.81 15.29
CA PRO A 158 -10.21 -6.03 14.89
C PRO A 158 -10.12 -5.85 13.38
N ILE A 159 -9.55 -4.72 12.94
CA ILE A 159 -9.24 -4.44 11.53
C ILE A 159 -7.75 -4.67 11.29
N PHE A 160 -7.40 -5.24 10.12
CA PHE A 160 -6.03 -5.41 9.63
C PHE A 160 -6.01 -5.28 8.10
N GLY A 161 -4.85 -5.02 7.48
CA GLY A 161 -4.73 -4.98 6.02
C GLY A 161 -4.30 -3.62 5.48
N ILE A 162 -5.04 -3.10 4.51
CA ILE A 162 -4.71 -1.83 3.84
C ILE A 162 -5.84 -0.82 4.03
N SER A 163 -5.48 0.34 4.58
CA SER A 163 -6.28 1.57 4.53
C SER A 163 -5.37 2.70 4.05
N ALA A 164 -5.56 3.15 2.79
CA ALA A 164 -4.75 4.23 2.25
C ALA A 164 -4.96 5.55 3.00
N GLN A 165 -6.15 5.77 3.56
CA GLN A 165 -6.45 6.94 4.39
C GLN A 165 -5.62 6.95 5.68
N ALA A 166 -5.37 5.78 6.27
CA ALA A 166 -4.54 5.67 7.47
C ALA A 166 -3.07 6.08 7.25
N LEU A 167 -2.63 6.13 5.98
CA LEU A 167 -1.29 6.61 5.60
C LEU A 167 -1.19 8.15 5.59
N SER A 168 -2.32 8.87 5.69
CA SER A 168 -2.32 10.32 5.82
C SER A 168 -1.82 10.75 7.19
N PRO A 169 -0.94 11.76 7.28
CA PRO A 169 -0.49 12.29 8.56
C PRO A 169 -1.61 12.97 9.37
N THR A 170 -2.72 13.33 8.71
CA THR A 170 -3.90 13.96 9.35
C THR A 170 -4.97 12.96 9.78
N PHE A 171 -4.80 11.66 9.48
CA PHE A 171 -5.84 10.65 9.72
C PHE A 171 -6.32 10.59 11.18
N TRP A 172 -5.42 10.80 12.14
CA TRP A 172 -5.81 10.89 13.55
C TRP A 172 -6.77 12.04 13.83
N SER A 173 -6.43 13.23 13.34
CA SER A 173 -7.29 14.41 13.52
C SER A 173 -8.58 14.31 12.71
N ASP A 174 -8.50 13.80 11.47
CA ASP A 174 -9.65 13.66 10.56
C ASP A 174 -10.69 12.66 11.10
N THR A 175 -10.22 11.67 11.88
CA THR A 175 -11.09 10.69 12.56
C THR A 175 -11.45 11.08 14.00
N ASN A 176 -11.00 12.24 14.48
CA ASN A 176 -11.16 12.66 15.87
C ASN A 176 -10.73 11.57 16.88
N GLY A 177 -9.58 10.93 16.61
CA GLY A 177 -9.01 9.87 17.43
C GLY A 177 -9.66 8.49 17.26
N ALA A 178 -10.63 8.32 16.36
CA ALA A 178 -11.17 6.99 16.06
C ALA A 178 -10.16 6.05 15.38
N ALA A 179 -9.05 6.61 14.90
CA ALA A 179 -7.92 5.86 14.33
C ALA A 179 -7.20 4.96 15.35
N GLU A 180 -7.40 5.13 16.66
CA GLU A 180 -6.74 4.31 17.69
C GLU A 180 -6.92 2.82 17.42
N GLY A 181 -5.81 2.10 17.26
CA GLY A 181 -5.79 0.68 16.97
C GLY A 181 -5.92 0.30 15.49
N ILE A 182 -6.05 1.26 14.57
CA ILE A 182 -6.11 0.99 13.12
C ILE A 182 -4.71 0.78 12.56
N PRO A 183 -4.39 -0.42 12.04
CA PRO A 183 -3.13 -0.68 11.33
C PRO A 183 -3.30 -0.46 9.82
N SER A 184 -2.18 -0.30 9.12
CA SER A 184 -2.13 -0.40 7.66
C SER A 184 -0.75 -0.84 7.18
N LEU A 185 -0.71 -1.49 6.02
CA LEU A 185 0.53 -1.67 5.25
C LEU A 185 1.04 -0.30 4.81
N ALA A 186 2.35 -0.10 4.94
CA ALA A 186 3.08 1.07 4.47
C ALA A 186 4.45 0.67 3.95
N PHE A 187 5.12 1.57 3.23
CA PHE A 187 6.52 1.39 2.80
C PHE A 187 7.46 2.38 3.49
N ALA A 188 6.92 3.42 4.09
CA ALA A 188 7.64 4.33 4.98
C ALA A 188 6.67 5.04 5.93
N THR A 189 7.17 5.44 7.10
CA THR A 189 6.55 6.42 8.01
C THR A 189 7.61 7.40 8.49
N ALA A 190 7.20 8.55 8.99
CA ALA A 190 8.15 9.56 9.50
C ALA A 190 8.94 9.06 10.73
N GLY A 191 8.36 8.12 11.50
CA GLY A 191 8.97 7.55 12.70
C GLY A 191 10.03 6.47 12.43
N THR A 192 9.97 5.77 11.31
CA THR A 192 10.72 4.53 11.07
C THR A 192 11.87 4.74 10.08
N ALA A 193 13.06 4.28 10.42
CA ALA A 193 14.22 4.29 9.54
C ALA A 193 14.22 3.04 8.64
N VAL A 194 13.41 3.05 7.58
CA VAL A 194 13.41 1.97 6.58
C VAL A 194 14.77 1.92 5.85
N THR A 195 15.25 3.11 5.45
CA THR A 195 16.62 3.32 4.93
C THR A 195 17.26 4.51 5.64
N PRO A 196 18.57 4.77 5.43
CA PRO A 196 19.21 5.98 5.92
C PRO A 196 18.58 7.29 5.40
N LYS A 197 17.79 7.24 4.31
CA LYS A 197 17.15 8.41 3.71
C LYS A 197 15.75 8.70 4.26
N THR A 198 15.06 7.73 4.85
CA THR A 198 13.65 7.86 5.27
C THR A 198 13.43 9.00 6.25
N LYS A 199 14.10 8.95 7.42
CA LYS A 199 13.92 9.98 8.46
C LYS A 199 14.43 11.37 8.05
N PRO A 200 15.61 11.53 7.41
CA PRO A 200 16.06 12.83 6.95
C PRO A 200 15.09 13.47 5.94
N PHE A 201 14.54 12.68 5.01
CA PHE A 201 13.52 13.19 4.08
C PHE A 201 12.26 13.66 4.84
N ALA A 202 11.71 12.82 5.72
CA ALA A 202 10.51 13.17 6.47
C ALA A 202 10.70 14.44 7.32
N ALA A 203 11.86 14.58 7.97
CA ALA A 203 12.20 15.78 8.76
C ALA A 203 12.31 17.04 7.88
N ALA A 204 12.96 16.94 6.72
CA ALA A 204 13.08 18.07 5.77
C ALA A 204 11.71 18.45 5.18
N PHE A 205 10.88 17.46 4.84
CA PHE A 205 9.53 17.68 4.36
C PHE A 205 8.69 18.41 5.42
N LYS A 206 8.71 17.94 6.66
CA LYS A 206 7.98 18.56 7.77
C LYS A 206 8.45 19.99 8.05
N ALA A 207 9.75 20.23 8.02
CA ALA A 207 10.31 21.57 8.19
C ALA A 207 9.84 22.54 7.10
N ARG A 208 9.63 22.04 5.87
CA ARG A 208 9.22 22.87 4.72
C ARG A 208 7.71 23.06 4.64
N PHE A 209 6.92 22.04 4.96
CA PHE A 209 5.47 22.00 4.68
C PHE A 209 4.60 21.98 5.95
N GLY A 210 5.21 21.87 7.16
CA GLY A 210 4.50 21.87 8.44
C GLY A 210 3.83 20.56 8.81
N THR A 211 3.88 19.53 7.96
CA THR A 211 3.28 18.21 8.17
C THR A 211 4.24 17.12 7.75
N ASP A 212 4.03 15.90 8.26
CA ASP A 212 4.75 14.72 7.79
C ASP A 212 4.32 14.37 6.35
N PRO A 213 5.18 13.74 5.52
CA PRO A 213 4.80 13.34 4.18
C PRO A 213 3.74 12.22 4.21
N ALA A 214 2.76 12.29 3.31
CA ALA A 214 1.92 11.15 2.98
C ALA A 214 2.73 10.10 2.20
N TYR A 215 2.21 8.88 2.03
CA TYR A 215 2.93 7.78 1.39
C TYR A 215 3.47 8.12 -0.01
N THR A 216 2.68 8.82 -0.82
CA THR A 216 3.09 9.27 -2.15
C THR A 216 4.19 10.34 -2.13
N GLY A 217 4.38 11.01 -1.01
CA GLY A 217 5.47 11.97 -0.84
C GLY A 217 6.85 11.30 -0.84
N TYR A 218 6.96 10.12 -0.23
CA TYR A 218 8.19 9.33 -0.22
C TYR A 218 8.53 8.81 -1.62
N THR A 219 7.57 8.16 -2.27
CA THR A 219 7.77 7.58 -3.60
C THR A 219 8.03 8.64 -4.66
N ALA A 220 7.23 9.70 -4.72
CA ALA A 220 7.44 10.78 -5.67
C ALA A 220 8.79 11.50 -5.48
N TYR A 221 9.27 11.64 -4.24
CA TYR A 221 10.61 12.17 -3.98
C TYR A 221 11.68 11.26 -4.57
N ASP A 222 11.61 9.95 -4.33
CA ASP A 222 12.55 8.99 -4.88
C ASP A 222 12.50 8.97 -6.41
N GLU A 223 11.30 9.02 -7.03
CA GLU A 223 11.10 9.03 -8.47
C GLU A 223 11.74 10.24 -9.16
N VAL A 224 11.74 11.41 -8.52
CA VAL A 224 12.45 12.59 -9.04
C VAL A 224 13.94 12.30 -9.18
N TYR A 225 14.57 11.68 -8.18
CA TYR A 225 15.99 11.32 -8.25
C TYR A 225 16.26 10.20 -9.25
N ILE A 226 15.39 9.21 -9.33
CA ILE A 226 15.48 8.11 -10.31
C ILE A 226 15.43 8.67 -11.74
N ILE A 227 14.48 9.57 -12.03
CA ILE A 227 14.37 10.23 -13.34
C ILE A 227 15.62 11.08 -13.63
N ALA A 228 16.06 11.89 -12.66
CA ALA A 228 17.22 12.76 -12.82
C ALA A 228 18.50 11.93 -13.10
N ASP A 229 18.66 10.81 -12.41
CA ASP A 229 19.77 9.90 -12.60
C ASP A 229 19.71 9.18 -13.95
N ALA A 230 18.52 8.74 -14.37
CA ALA A 230 18.31 8.17 -15.71
C ALA A 230 18.65 9.17 -16.83
N ILE A 231 18.23 10.45 -16.72
CA ILE A 231 18.60 11.51 -17.66
C ILE A 231 20.12 11.70 -17.71
N LYS A 232 20.76 11.72 -16.55
CA LYS A 232 22.22 11.88 -16.45
C LYS A 232 22.97 10.72 -17.12
N ARG A 233 22.55 9.47 -16.90
CA ARG A 233 23.13 8.29 -17.53
C ARG A 233 22.88 8.25 -19.04
N ALA A 234 21.66 8.62 -19.46
CA ALA A 234 21.30 8.69 -20.88
C ALA A 234 22.01 9.82 -21.64
N GLY A 235 22.45 10.86 -20.93
CA GLY A 235 22.96 12.10 -21.53
C GLY A 235 21.91 12.81 -22.42
N SER A 236 20.61 12.50 -22.22
CA SER A 236 19.52 12.90 -23.13
C SER A 236 18.18 12.79 -22.42
N THR A 237 17.19 13.54 -22.90
CA THR A 237 15.76 13.40 -22.55
C THR A 237 14.97 12.63 -23.63
N ASP A 238 15.66 12.00 -24.57
CA ASP A 238 15.05 11.08 -25.53
C ASP A 238 14.36 9.92 -24.80
N ALA A 239 13.11 9.64 -25.15
CA ALA A 239 12.26 8.74 -24.41
C ALA A 239 12.79 7.30 -24.39
N ASP A 240 13.29 6.78 -25.51
CA ASP A 240 13.79 5.41 -25.60
C ASP A 240 15.09 5.24 -24.82
N LYS A 241 15.97 6.25 -24.85
CA LYS A 241 17.16 6.27 -24.01
C LYS A 241 16.80 6.34 -22.54
N MET A 242 15.79 7.13 -22.19
CA MET A 242 15.28 7.24 -20.82
C MET A 242 14.73 5.91 -20.32
N VAL A 243 13.91 5.20 -21.12
CA VAL A 243 13.38 3.87 -20.77
C VAL A 243 14.54 2.91 -20.50
N THR A 244 15.53 2.85 -21.42
CA THR A 244 16.72 1.99 -21.27
C THR A 244 17.48 2.25 -19.97
N GLU A 245 17.58 3.51 -19.53
CA GLU A 245 18.27 3.85 -18.29
C GLU A 245 17.38 3.69 -17.04
N LEU A 246 16.08 3.88 -17.15
CA LEU A 246 15.13 3.59 -16.07
C LEU A 246 15.09 2.09 -15.73
N GLU A 247 15.16 1.21 -16.72
CA GLU A 247 15.25 -0.25 -16.50
C GLU A 247 16.50 -0.67 -15.72
N LYS A 248 17.58 0.13 -15.77
CA LYS A 248 18.81 -0.12 -15.00
C LYS A 248 18.80 0.52 -13.62
N THR A 249 17.65 1.00 -13.15
CA THR A 249 17.53 1.62 -11.84
C THR A 249 17.99 0.65 -10.75
N ASP A 250 18.92 1.12 -9.92
CA ASP A 250 19.35 0.53 -8.66
C ASP A 250 19.55 1.69 -7.69
N TYR A 251 18.50 2.03 -6.93
CA TYR A 251 18.48 3.24 -6.13
C TYR A 251 17.99 2.95 -4.71
N VAL A 252 18.84 3.19 -3.72
CA VAL A 252 18.41 3.17 -2.32
C VAL A 252 17.68 4.48 -2.02
N GLY A 253 16.35 4.38 -1.99
CA GLY A 253 15.41 5.47 -1.76
C GLY A 253 14.97 5.61 -0.31
N THR A 254 13.85 6.26 -0.11
CA THR A 254 13.21 6.46 1.20
C THR A 254 12.41 5.24 1.66
N ILE A 255 11.94 4.41 0.71
CA ILE A 255 11.06 3.25 0.95
C ILE A 255 11.77 1.89 0.86
N GLY A 256 13.04 1.86 0.46
CA GLY A 256 13.83 0.66 0.23
C GLY A 256 14.79 0.82 -0.94
N ARG A 257 15.32 -0.29 -1.44
CA ARG A 257 16.08 -0.35 -2.68
C ARG A 257 15.11 -0.50 -3.85
N VAL A 258 15.10 0.49 -4.73
CA VAL A 258 14.26 0.54 -5.92
C VAL A 258 15.00 -0.08 -7.10
N GLU A 259 14.47 -1.16 -7.59
CA GLU A 259 14.78 -1.79 -8.87
C GLU A 259 13.46 -2.13 -9.55
N PHE A 260 13.45 -2.15 -10.89
CA PHE A 260 12.27 -2.56 -11.64
C PHE A 260 12.43 -4.00 -12.16
N TYR A 261 11.30 -4.73 -12.25
CA TYR A 261 11.26 -6.00 -12.97
C TYR A 261 11.58 -5.79 -14.45
N GLY A 262 12.40 -6.66 -15.00
CA GLY A 262 12.84 -6.60 -16.39
C GLY A 262 11.79 -7.08 -17.38
N ARG A 263 12.11 -6.88 -18.66
CA ARG A 263 11.28 -7.36 -19.78
C ARG A 263 11.02 -8.87 -19.68
N GLY A 264 9.77 -9.27 -19.84
CA GLY A 264 9.31 -10.67 -19.79
C GLY A 264 8.86 -11.14 -18.40
N ASP A 265 9.06 -10.32 -17.34
CA ASP A 265 8.43 -10.57 -16.06
C ASP A 265 6.95 -10.21 -16.11
N GLN A 266 6.09 -10.93 -15.37
CA GLN A 266 4.66 -10.63 -15.31
C GLN A 266 4.36 -9.20 -14.82
N PHE A 267 5.28 -8.63 -14.03
CA PHE A 267 5.21 -7.27 -13.52
C PHE A 267 6.28 -6.38 -14.18
N THR A 268 6.52 -6.57 -15.48
CA THR A 268 7.50 -5.76 -16.25
C THR A 268 7.34 -4.27 -15.92
N HIS A 269 8.46 -3.61 -15.56
CA HIS A 269 8.54 -2.23 -15.06
C HIS A 269 7.82 -1.96 -13.73
N GLY A 270 7.35 -2.98 -13.01
CA GLY A 270 6.94 -2.87 -11.62
C GLY A 270 8.14 -2.85 -10.67
N LEU A 271 7.96 -2.32 -9.46
CA LEU A 271 8.98 -2.39 -8.41
C LEU A 271 9.21 -3.83 -7.98
N LYS A 272 10.48 -4.21 -7.78
CA LYS A 272 10.80 -5.53 -7.23
C LYS A 272 10.40 -5.63 -5.77
N PHE A 273 9.63 -6.66 -5.46
CA PHE A 273 9.23 -7.04 -4.12
C PHE A 273 10.24 -8.00 -3.48
N GLY A 274 10.47 -7.83 -2.17
CA GLY A 274 11.26 -8.78 -1.40
C GLY A 274 12.21 -8.13 -0.40
N PRO A 275 12.89 -8.95 0.42
CA PRO A 275 13.72 -8.47 1.53
C PRO A 275 14.93 -7.62 1.11
N ASP A 276 15.43 -7.82 -0.10
CA ASP A 276 16.56 -7.05 -0.64
C ASP A 276 16.12 -5.75 -1.35
N ASN A 277 14.82 -5.59 -1.58
CA ASN A 277 14.23 -4.46 -2.28
C ASN A 277 13.20 -3.75 -1.41
N ILE A 278 11.91 -3.91 -1.72
CA ILE A 278 10.80 -3.31 -0.98
C ILE A 278 9.89 -4.42 -0.47
N SER A 279 9.76 -4.56 0.85
CA SER A 279 8.96 -5.64 1.47
C SER A 279 7.74 -5.14 2.24
N GLY A 280 7.66 -3.83 2.48
CA GLY A 280 6.59 -3.25 3.28
C GLY A 280 6.78 -3.38 4.79
N MET A 281 5.92 -2.69 5.52
CA MET A 281 5.83 -2.76 6.98
C MET A 281 4.39 -2.52 7.41
N ILE A 282 4.01 -3.01 8.60
CA ILE A 282 2.75 -2.64 9.24
C ILE A 282 3.04 -1.59 10.31
N PHE A 283 2.38 -0.45 10.20
CA PHE A 283 2.26 0.46 11.32
C PHE A 283 0.84 0.40 11.90
N GLN A 284 0.66 0.93 13.08
CA GLN A 284 -0.64 1.09 13.74
C GLN A 284 -0.73 2.48 14.35
N TRP A 285 -1.89 3.12 14.26
CA TRP A 285 -2.17 4.33 15.01
C TRP A 285 -2.31 4.01 16.49
N GLN A 286 -1.44 4.58 17.32
CA GLN A 286 -1.39 4.42 18.77
C GLN A 286 -1.10 5.77 19.42
N ASP A 287 -2.00 6.23 20.29
CA ASP A 287 -1.85 7.49 21.01
C ASP A 287 -1.50 8.68 20.09
N GLY A 288 -2.17 8.76 18.92
CA GLY A 288 -1.99 9.82 17.93
C GLY A 288 -0.74 9.72 17.06
N LYS A 289 -0.05 8.57 17.06
CA LYS A 289 1.19 8.35 16.29
C LYS A 289 1.12 7.09 15.45
N GLN A 290 1.80 7.10 14.32
CA GLN A 290 2.06 5.90 13.53
C GLN A 290 3.23 5.12 14.15
N VAL A 291 2.92 4.03 14.83
CA VAL A 291 3.89 3.14 15.48
C VAL A 291 4.11 1.91 14.62
N THR A 292 5.33 1.67 14.18
CA THR A 292 5.66 0.46 13.40
C THR A 292 5.60 -0.77 14.29
N VAL A 293 4.82 -1.77 13.86
CA VAL A 293 4.58 -3.01 14.64
C VAL A 293 5.12 -4.27 13.94
N TRP A 294 5.45 -4.17 12.66
CA TRP A 294 6.05 -5.25 11.87
C TRP A 294 6.86 -4.69 10.68
N PRO A 295 7.93 -5.37 10.22
CA PRO A 295 8.55 -6.56 10.80
C PRO A 295 9.31 -6.25 12.10
N ALA A 296 9.54 -7.26 12.92
CA ALA A 296 10.17 -7.12 14.24
C ALA A 296 11.52 -6.38 14.22
N LYS A 297 12.27 -6.48 13.12
CA LYS A 297 13.58 -5.82 12.93
C LYS A 297 13.51 -4.28 13.02
N ILE A 298 12.39 -3.67 12.63
CA ILE A 298 12.21 -2.20 12.60
C ILE A 298 11.01 -1.75 13.43
N ALA A 299 10.38 -2.66 14.17
CA ALA A 299 9.22 -2.36 15.01
C ALA A 299 9.59 -1.46 16.20
N ASP A 300 8.79 -0.40 16.40
CA ASP A 300 8.90 0.52 17.54
C ASP A 300 7.90 0.16 18.65
N GLY A 301 6.94 -0.71 18.37
CA GLY A 301 5.89 -1.13 19.28
C GLY A 301 5.30 -2.50 18.95
N LYS A 302 4.22 -2.84 19.66
CA LYS A 302 3.47 -4.09 19.44
C LYS A 302 2.07 -3.77 18.92
N LEU A 303 1.52 -4.66 18.10
CA LEU A 303 0.13 -4.60 17.69
C LEU A 303 -0.78 -4.71 18.92
N LYS A 304 -1.70 -3.78 19.10
CA LYS A 304 -2.68 -3.76 20.19
C LYS A 304 -4.02 -3.25 19.65
N TYR A 305 -5.11 -3.75 20.19
CA TYR A 305 -6.45 -3.28 19.81
C TYR A 305 -7.17 -2.66 21.00
N PRO A 306 -8.10 -1.71 20.77
CA PRO A 306 -8.95 -1.17 21.82
C PRO A 306 -9.78 -2.28 22.45
N SER A 307 -10.21 -2.06 23.70
CA SER A 307 -10.90 -3.09 24.49
C SER A 307 -12.16 -3.66 23.88
N PHE A 308 -12.86 -2.88 23.04
CA PHE A 308 -14.07 -3.32 22.37
C PHE A 308 -13.77 -4.24 21.15
N ALA A 309 -12.60 -4.17 20.56
CA ALA A 309 -12.21 -4.92 19.34
C ALA A 309 -11.09 -5.94 19.67
N ARG A 310 -11.31 -6.78 20.67
CA ARG A 310 -10.36 -7.85 21.01
C ARG A 310 -10.82 -9.17 20.43
N PRO A 311 -9.87 -10.02 19.96
CA PRO A 311 -10.21 -11.39 19.59
C PRO A 311 -10.94 -12.07 20.76
N THR A 312 -12.05 -12.72 20.47
CA THR A 312 -12.73 -13.61 21.40
C THR A 312 -11.94 -14.93 21.45
N ASN A 313 -10.98 -15.02 22.37
CA ASN A 313 -10.33 -16.30 22.70
C ASN A 313 -11.28 -17.18 23.50
#